data_8f3792a1ca3f8ffd7d3527f369fedc13
#
_entry.id   8f3792a1ca3f8ffd7d3527f369fedc13
#
_cell.length_a   1.000
_cell.length_b   1.000
_cell.length_c   1.000
_cell.angle_alpha   90.00
_cell.angle_beta   90.00
_cell.angle_gamma   90.00
#
_symmetry.space_group_name_H-M   'P 1'
#
loop_
_entity.id
_entity.type
_entity.pdbx_description
1 polymer ?
#
loop_
_entity_poly.entity_id
_entity_poly.type
_entity_poly.pdbx_seq_one_letter_code
_entity_poly.pdbx_strand_id
1 'polypeptide(L)'
;MIAAISLMRRRDDVTLTAFRRHWLDVHGPLVCRFPGLRHYVQDHVIASPAMNAQAQGLHIDGFPILCFADDRERLHAHSSAEMAACNVDSRAFVGAVSRVICEPQVAVSPTVAVARTKLIALLAGEAADDAALARYAAWARGLPRLIGLVLYRVLQQGPAPASTIAHLPVSTAGLAEVAFASLVDLECAMAGVVTDAAHFVVEEHSLM
;
A
#
# COMPACT_ATOMS: atom_id res chain seq x y z
N MET A 1 -0.66 15.93 6.20
CA MET A 1 0.26 14.84 5.80
C MET A 1 -0.27 14.24 4.51
N ILE A 2 0.62 13.88 3.58
CA ILE A 2 0.28 13.24 2.30
C ILE A 2 0.98 11.89 2.26
N ALA A 3 0.28 10.86 1.82
CA ALA A 3 0.81 9.54 1.54
C ALA A 3 0.87 9.30 0.01
N ALA A 4 2.03 8.88 -0.47
CA ALA A 4 2.19 8.35 -1.83
C ALA A 4 2.24 6.82 -1.73
N ILE A 5 1.22 6.17 -2.21
CA ILE A 5 1.10 4.70 -2.20
C ILE A 5 1.29 4.21 -3.63
N SER A 6 2.15 3.23 -3.83
CA SER A 6 2.23 2.55 -5.12
C SER A 6 1.63 1.15 -5.03
N LEU A 7 0.99 0.73 -6.09
CA LEU A 7 0.54 -0.65 -6.29
C LEU A 7 1.54 -1.29 -7.24
N MET A 8 2.34 -2.23 -6.74
CA MET A 8 3.47 -2.77 -7.50
C MET A 8 3.25 -4.24 -7.86
N ARG A 9 3.55 -4.57 -9.11
CA ARG A 9 3.74 -5.94 -9.60
C ARG A 9 5.20 -6.13 -9.98
N ARG A 10 5.80 -7.22 -9.50
CA ARG A 10 7.16 -7.59 -9.89
C ARG A 10 7.25 -7.88 -11.39
N ARG A 11 8.45 -7.92 -11.92
CA ARG A 11 8.72 -8.44 -13.28
C ARG A 11 8.43 -9.95 -13.32
N ASP A 12 7.99 -10.42 -14.47
CA ASP A 12 7.63 -11.84 -14.65
C ASP A 12 8.86 -12.77 -14.58
N ASP A 13 10.07 -12.25 -14.88
CA ASP A 13 11.34 -12.96 -14.78
C ASP A 13 12.00 -12.89 -13.39
N VAL A 14 11.36 -12.22 -12.41
CA VAL A 14 11.84 -12.09 -11.02
C VAL A 14 10.97 -12.94 -10.09
N THR A 15 11.59 -13.84 -9.33
CA THR A 15 10.86 -14.64 -8.33
C THR A 15 10.37 -13.75 -7.19
N LEU A 16 9.28 -14.15 -6.50
CA LEU A 16 8.74 -13.40 -5.37
C LEU A 16 9.78 -13.20 -4.24
N THR A 17 10.59 -14.21 -3.96
CA THR A 17 11.67 -14.13 -2.97
C THR A 17 12.75 -13.14 -3.37
N ALA A 18 13.16 -13.14 -4.65
CA ALA A 18 14.15 -12.19 -5.16
C ALA A 18 13.60 -10.75 -5.15
N PHE A 19 12.33 -10.57 -5.53
CA PHE A 19 11.61 -9.29 -5.49
C PHE A 19 11.62 -8.72 -4.07
N ARG A 20 11.15 -9.47 -3.07
CA ARG A 20 11.07 -9.01 -1.68
C ARG A 20 12.43 -8.66 -1.10
N ARG A 21 13.44 -9.52 -1.34
CA ARG A 21 14.80 -9.28 -0.85
C ARG A 21 15.40 -8.02 -1.50
N HIS A 22 15.32 -7.86 -2.82
CA HIS A 22 15.84 -6.68 -3.50
C HIS A 22 15.12 -5.41 -3.00
N TRP A 23 13.80 -5.47 -2.89
CA TRP A 23 13.00 -4.32 -2.43
C TRP A 23 13.37 -3.91 -1.01
N LEU A 24 13.57 -4.86 -0.09
CA LEU A 24 13.93 -4.58 1.30
C LEU A 24 15.39 -4.14 1.43
N ASP A 25 16.33 -4.90 0.87
CA ASP A 25 17.76 -4.78 1.18
C ASP A 25 18.48 -3.75 0.29
N VAL A 26 17.98 -3.48 -0.91
CA VAL A 26 18.62 -2.61 -1.91
C VAL A 26 17.80 -1.35 -2.14
N HIS A 27 16.55 -1.50 -2.58
CA HIS A 27 15.69 -0.38 -2.93
C HIS A 27 15.23 0.43 -1.71
N GLY A 28 14.90 -0.23 -0.60
CA GLY A 28 14.47 0.43 0.63
C GLY A 28 15.45 1.49 1.12
N PRO A 29 16.75 1.17 1.28
CA PRO A 29 17.77 2.15 1.66
C PRO A 29 17.93 3.33 0.68
N LEU A 30 17.65 3.16 -0.61
CA LEU A 30 17.64 4.27 -1.58
C LEU A 30 16.45 5.21 -1.31
N VAL A 31 15.25 4.66 -1.08
CA VAL A 31 14.05 5.45 -0.77
C VAL A 31 14.19 6.22 0.53
N CYS A 32 14.82 5.65 1.55
CA CYS A 32 15.05 6.32 2.84
C CYS A 32 15.90 7.62 2.73
N ARG A 33 16.54 7.86 1.58
CA ARG A 33 17.32 9.09 1.33
C ARG A 33 16.48 10.23 0.75
N PHE A 34 15.20 10.02 0.45
CA PHE A 34 14.37 11.05 -0.17
C PHE A 34 14.24 12.28 0.72
N PRO A 35 14.47 13.49 0.17
CA PRO A 35 14.31 14.70 0.95
C PRO A 35 12.86 14.86 1.43
N GLY A 36 12.67 15.25 2.69
CA GLY A 36 11.34 15.46 3.28
C GLY A 36 10.52 14.20 3.58
N LEU A 37 11.05 13.00 3.33
CA LEU A 37 10.39 11.76 3.71
C LEU A 37 10.27 11.68 5.24
N ARG A 38 9.05 11.38 5.75
CA ARG A 38 8.74 11.31 7.18
C ARG A 38 8.54 9.89 7.67
N HIS A 39 7.97 9.06 6.80
CA HIS A 39 7.67 7.68 7.11
C HIS A 39 7.70 6.85 5.84
N TYR A 40 8.28 5.66 5.93
CA TYR A 40 8.33 4.71 4.82
C TYR A 40 8.06 3.29 5.31
N VAL A 41 7.05 2.70 4.71
CA VAL A 41 6.66 1.31 4.95
C VAL A 41 6.67 0.56 3.63
N GLN A 42 7.12 -0.69 3.66
CA GLN A 42 6.93 -1.68 2.61
C GLN A 42 5.93 -2.72 3.11
N ASP A 43 4.76 -2.77 2.50
CA ASP A 43 3.76 -3.81 2.74
C ASP A 43 3.90 -4.90 1.67
N HIS A 44 4.49 -6.02 2.04
CA HIS A 44 4.71 -7.17 1.17
C HIS A 44 3.48 -8.07 1.17
N VAL A 45 2.84 -8.24 0.01
CA VAL A 45 1.67 -9.14 -0.10
C VAL A 45 2.07 -10.57 0.20
N ILE A 46 1.37 -11.22 1.12
CA ILE A 46 1.56 -12.63 1.50
C ILE A 46 0.32 -13.45 1.13
N ALA A 47 0.51 -14.73 0.81
CA ALA A 47 -0.59 -15.63 0.57
C ALA A 47 -1.36 -15.89 1.86
N SER A 48 -2.69 -15.73 1.82
CA SER A 48 -3.58 -15.99 2.95
C SER A 48 -4.98 -16.31 2.46
N PRO A 49 -5.75 -17.18 3.17
CA PRO A 49 -7.17 -17.41 2.91
C PRO A 49 -8.05 -16.15 3.05
N ALA A 50 -7.56 -15.13 3.75
CA ALA A 50 -8.28 -13.85 3.88
C ALA A 50 -8.19 -12.96 2.63
N MET A 51 -7.34 -13.29 1.65
CA MET A 51 -7.34 -12.63 0.35
C MET A 51 -8.52 -13.11 -0.49
N ASN A 52 -9.28 -12.15 -1.02
CA ASN A 52 -10.43 -12.48 -1.88
C ASN A 52 -10.04 -12.56 -3.37
N ALA A 53 -11.01 -13.03 -4.19
CA ALA A 53 -10.79 -13.22 -5.63
C ALA A 53 -10.45 -11.91 -6.37
N GLN A 54 -11.00 -10.77 -5.92
CA GLN A 54 -10.69 -9.46 -6.50
C GLN A 54 -9.21 -9.12 -6.34
N ALA A 55 -8.64 -9.31 -5.14
CA ALA A 55 -7.21 -9.09 -4.90
C ALA A 55 -6.33 -10.04 -5.72
N GLN A 56 -6.70 -11.32 -5.81
CA GLN A 56 -5.96 -12.30 -6.60
C GLN A 56 -5.92 -11.94 -8.09
N GLY A 57 -7.02 -11.42 -8.64
CA GLY A 57 -7.11 -10.97 -10.04
C GLY A 57 -6.26 -9.75 -10.38
N LEU A 58 -5.88 -8.92 -9.39
CA LEU A 58 -5.09 -7.71 -9.61
C LEU A 58 -3.58 -7.97 -9.70
N HIS A 59 -3.09 -9.10 -9.24
CA HIS A 59 -1.66 -9.48 -9.28
C HIS A 59 -0.72 -8.40 -8.72
N ILE A 60 -1.02 -7.87 -7.53
CA ILE A 60 -0.18 -6.92 -6.80
C ILE A 60 0.72 -7.70 -5.84
N ASP A 61 2.04 -7.39 -5.85
CA ASP A 61 3.04 -8.04 -4.99
C ASP A 61 3.40 -7.19 -3.77
N GLY A 62 3.09 -5.88 -3.78
CA GLY A 62 3.36 -5.02 -2.64
C GLY A 62 2.90 -3.58 -2.77
N PHE A 63 2.86 -2.91 -1.62
CA PHE A 63 2.44 -1.53 -1.44
C PHE A 63 3.51 -0.74 -0.68
N PRO A 64 4.39 0.01 -1.34
CA PRO A 64 5.19 1.04 -0.65
C PRO A 64 4.29 2.21 -0.26
N ILE A 65 4.41 2.65 0.99
CA ILE A 65 3.71 3.81 1.54
C ILE A 65 4.74 4.82 1.99
N LEU A 66 4.81 5.96 1.32
CA LEU A 66 5.72 7.06 1.59
C LEU A 66 4.93 8.25 2.11
N CYS A 67 5.22 8.72 3.33
CA CYS A 67 4.53 9.85 3.92
C CYS A 67 5.42 11.11 3.94
N PHE A 68 4.81 12.24 3.58
CA PHE A 68 5.40 13.58 3.56
C PHE A 68 4.53 14.53 4.36
N ALA A 69 5.10 15.63 4.86
CA ALA A 69 4.31 16.63 5.58
C ALA A 69 3.21 17.23 4.69
N ASP A 70 3.53 17.51 3.44
CA ASP A 70 2.61 18.07 2.45
C ASP A 70 2.98 17.68 1.02
N ASP A 71 2.19 18.11 0.05
CA ASP A 71 2.40 17.80 -1.36
C ASP A 71 3.63 18.51 -1.95
N ARG A 72 4.04 19.65 -1.40
CA ARG A 72 5.25 20.36 -1.83
C ARG A 72 6.50 19.55 -1.50
N GLU A 73 6.60 18.98 -0.28
CA GLU A 73 7.72 18.11 0.10
C GLU A 73 7.74 16.85 -0.78
N ARG A 74 6.56 16.24 -1.03
CA ARG A 74 6.45 15.09 -1.94
C ARG A 74 6.94 15.41 -3.36
N LEU A 75 6.54 16.55 -3.92
CA LEU A 75 6.97 16.98 -5.27
C LEU A 75 8.47 17.30 -5.30
N HIS A 76 9.02 17.90 -4.23
CA HIS A 76 10.46 18.12 -4.09
C HIS A 76 11.23 16.80 -4.10
N ALA A 77 10.81 15.83 -3.29
CA ALA A 77 11.39 14.48 -3.32
C ALA A 77 11.33 13.86 -4.72
N HIS A 78 10.21 14.05 -5.42
CA HIS A 78 9.99 13.48 -6.75
C HIS A 78 10.93 14.03 -7.82
N SER A 79 11.42 15.25 -7.66
CA SER A 79 12.38 15.89 -8.57
C SER A 79 13.84 15.72 -8.14
N SER A 80 14.11 14.97 -7.07
CA SER A 80 15.44 14.80 -6.49
C SER A 80 16.31 13.79 -7.28
N ALA A 81 17.63 13.87 -7.07
CA ALA A 81 18.58 12.91 -7.60
C ALA A 81 18.37 11.49 -7.00
N GLU A 82 17.92 11.43 -5.76
CA GLU A 82 17.59 10.20 -5.06
C GLU A 82 16.42 9.46 -5.72
N MET A 83 15.37 10.20 -6.12
CA MET A 83 14.26 9.63 -6.90
C MET A 83 14.74 9.13 -8.27
N ALA A 84 15.63 9.87 -8.94
CA ALA A 84 16.20 9.41 -10.21
C ALA A 84 16.97 8.08 -10.05
N ALA A 85 17.76 7.95 -8.98
CA ALA A 85 18.47 6.71 -8.66
C ALA A 85 17.50 5.55 -8.37
N CYS A 86 16.43 5.79 -7.58
CA CYS A 86 15.38 4.82 -7.33
C CYS A 86 14.66 4.37 -8.61
N ASN A 87 14.37 5.29 -9.51
CA ASN A 87 13.74 4.97 -10.81
C ASN A 87 14.62 4.08 -11.68
N VAL A 88 15.94 4.23 -11.59
CA VAL A 88 16.90 3.32 -12.28
C VAL A 88 16.84 1.93 -11.65
N ASP A 89 16.93 1.84 -10.31
CA ASP A 89 16.90 0.57 -9.57
C ASP A 89 15.58 -0.18 -9.74
N SER A 90 14.45 0.53 -9.71
CA SER A 90 13.11 -0.06 -9.86
C SER A 90 12.96 -0.93 -11.10
N ARG A 91 13.65 -0.61 -12.20
CA ARG A 91 13.61 -1.40 -13.45
C ARG A 91 14.15 -2.81 -13.28
N ALA A 92 14.97 -3.05 -12.26
CA ALA A 92 15.56 -4.37 -12.01
C ALA A 92 14.51 -5.38 -11.49
N PHE A 93 13.46 -4.91 -10.81
CA PHE A 93 12.54 -5.82 -10.10
C PHE A 93 11.06 -5.50 -10.29
N VAL A 94 10.67 -4.26 -10.64
CA VAL A 94 9.27 -3.85 -10.84
C VAL A 94 8.90 -3.99 -12.31
N GLY A 95 7.82 -4.74 -12.60
CA GLY A 95 7.28 -4.94 -13.95
C GLY A 95 6.17 -3.97 -14.28
N ALA A 96 5.29 -3.65 -13.32
CA ALA A 96 4.24 -2.66 -13.49
C ALA A 96 3.94 -1.93 -12.17
N VAL A 97 3.50 -0.68 -12.26
CA VAL A 97 3.19 0.16 -11.11
C VAL A 97 2.05 1.13 -11.41
N SER A 98 1.15 1.31 -10.44
CA SER A 98 0.23 2.45 -10.37
C SER A 98 0.54 3.26 -9.11
N ARG A 99 0.24 4.56 -9.15
CA ARG A 99 0.43 5.44 -7.98
C ARG A 99 -0.88 6.05 -7.55
N VAL A 100 -1.07 6.10 -6.23
CA VAL A 100 -2.20 6.78 -5.59
C VAL A 100 -1.64 7.77 -4.58
N ILE A 101 -2.01 9.03 -4.71
CA ILE A 101 -1.69 10.08 -3.74
C ILE A 101 -2.90 10.26 -2.85
N CYS A 102 -2.70 10.18 -1.55
CA CYS A 102 -3.78 10.11 -0.58
C CYS A 102 -3.55 11.06 0.60
N GLU A 103 -4.64 11.39 1.25
CA GLU A 103 -4.67 11.96 2.59
C GLU A 103 -5.04 10.87 3.60
N PRO A 104 -4.10 10.49 4.50
CA PRO A 104 -4.37 9.49 5.53
C PRO A 104 -5.21 10.05 6.67
N GLN A 105 -6.15 9.25 7.17
CA GLN A 105 -7.02 9.54 8.30
C GLN A 105 -6.99 8.36 9.27
N VAL A 106 -6.47 8.56 10.49
CA VAL A 106 -6.49 7.52 11.52
C VAL A 106 -7.91 7.42 12.08
N ALA A 107 -8.61 6.35 11.75
CA ALA A 107 -9.98 6.10 12.19
C ALA A 107 -10.06 5.28 13.49
N VAL A 108 -9.07 4.42 13.73
CA VAL A 108 -8.82 3.70 14.99
C VAL A 108 -7.32 3.69 15.21
N SER A 109 -6.87 4.34 16.28
CA SER A 109 -5.44 4.33 16.65
C SER A 109 -5.03 2.94 17.11
N PRO A 110 -3.89 2.40 16.64
CA PRO A 110 -3.43 1.09 17.08
C PRO A 110 -3.15 1.11 18.59
N THR A 111 -3.68 0.10 19.28
CA THR A 111 -3.55 -0.04 20.74
C THR A 111 -2.27 -0.78 21.15
N VAL A 112 -1.59 -1.40 20.18
CA VAL A 112 -0.34 -2.15 20.40
C VAL A 112 0.67 -1.68 19.36
N ALA A 113 1.89 -1.38 19.80
CA ALA A 113 2.99 -1.12 18.89
C ALA A 113 3.29 -2.40 18.07
N VAL A 114 3.18 -2.27 16.74
CA VAL A 114 3.64 -3.27 15.77
C VAL A 114 2.65 -4.40 15.45
N ALA A 115 1.58 -4.09 14.74
CA ALA A 115 0.94 -5.10 13.90
C ALA A 115 1.78 -5.25 12.61
N ARG A 116 2.58 -6.33 12.52
CA ARG A 116 3.34 -6.62 11.29
C ARG A 116 2.47 -7.23 10.18
N THR A 117 1.25 -7.65 10.50
CA THR A 117 0.30 -8.23 9.55
C THR A 117 -0.93 -7.35 9.48
N LYS A 118 -1.25 -6.89 8.29
CA LYS A 118 -2.37 -6.00 8.01
C LYS A 118 -3.17 -6.50 6.81
N LEU A 119 -4.38 -5.98 6.70
CA LEU A 119 -5.17 -6.06 5.50
C LEU A 119 -5.10 -4.70 4.79
N ILE A 120 -4.70 -4.69 3.53
CA ILE A 120 -4.87 -3.55 2.63
C ILE A 120 -6.13 -3.79 1.82
N ALA A 121 -7.07 -2.85 1.89
CA ALA A 121 -8.28 -2.86 1.09
C ALA A 121 -8.21 -1.79 0.00
N LEU A 122 -8.47 -2.19 -1.25
CA LEU A 122 -8.73 -1.29 -2.37
C LEU A 122 -10.23 -1.28 -2.62
N LEU A 123 -10.88 -0.13 -2.40
CA LEU A 123 -12.31 0.01 -2.61
C LEU A 123 -12.61 0.12 -4.10
N ALA A 124 -13.62 -0.62 -4.56
CA ALA A 124 -14.04 -0.61 -5.96
C ALA A 124 -14.49 0.79 -6.40
N GLY A 125 -14.02 1.20 -7.58
CA GLY A 125 -14.36 2.50 -8.19
C GLY A 125 -13.19 3.12 -8.95
N GLU A 126 -13.51 3.94 -9.94
CA GLU A 126 -12.52 4.59 -10.80
C GLU A 126 -12.09 5.98 -10.29
N ALA A 127 -12.86 6.56 -9.39
CA ALA A 127 -12.61 7.87 -8.80
C ALA A 127 -12.79 7.82 -7.28
N ALA A 128 -12.20 8.80 -6.60
CA ALA A 128 -12.36 8.96 -5.16
C ALA A 128 -13.85 9.02 -4.75
N ASP A 129 -14.21 8.23 -3.73
CA ASP A 129 -15.57 8.21 -3.16
C ASP A 129 -15.49 8.20 -1.63
N ASP A 130 -15.68 9.37 -1.03
CA ASP A 130 -15.66 9.55 0.43
C ASP A 130 -16.80 8.77 1.11
N ALA A 131 -17.94 8.57 0.43
CA ALA A 131 -19.06 7.80 0.97
C ALA A 131 -18.73 6.28 0.99
N ALA A 132 -18.07 5.75 -0.05
CA ALA A 132 -17.57 4.38 -0.05
C ALA A 132 -16.55 4.16 1.07
N LEU A 133 -15.63 5.11 1.26
CA LEU A 133 -14.63 5.05 2.32
C LEU A 133 -15.29 5.08 3.70
N ALA A 134 -16.31 5.92 3.91
CA ALA A 134 -17.07 5.98 5.17
C ALA A 134 -17.85 4.69 5.44
N ARG A 135 -18.49 4.09 4.41
CA ARG A 135 -19.18 2.79 4.53
C ARG A 135 -18.21 1.68 4.91
N TYR A 136 -17.04 1.64 4.23
CA TYR A 136 -16.00 0.66 4.56
C TYR A 136 -15.51 0.83 5.99
N ALA A 137 -15.27 2.05 6.43
CA ALA A 137 -14.83 2.36 7.80
C ALA A 137 -15.86 1.92 8.85
N ALA A 138 -17.15 2.15 8.60
CA ALA A 138 -18.22 1.72 9.50
C ALA A 138 -18.26 0.19 9.63
N TRP A 139 -18.13 -0.52 8.52
CA TRP A 139 -18.06 -1.97 8.49
C TRP A 139 -16.79 -2.48 9.20
N ALA A 140 -15.61 -1.94 8.88
CA ALA A 140 -14.34 -2.41 9.42
C ALA A 140 -14.25 -2.24 10.95
N ARG A 141 -14.86 -1.18 11.52
CA ARG A 141 -14.94 -1.01 12.98
C ARG A 141 -15.72 -2.12 13.69
N GLY A 142 -16.58 -2.84 12.99
CA GLY A 142 -17.31 -4.00 13.51
C GLY A 142 -16.53 -5.32 13.45
N LEU A 143 -15.35 -5.34 12.84
CA LEU A 143 -14.53 -6.55 12.75
C LEU A 143 -14.02 -6.97 14.14
N PRO A 144 -14.13 -8.26 14.48
CA PRO A 144 -13.60 -8.75 15.73
C PRO A 144 -12.08 -8.63 15.77
N ARG A 145 -11.52 -8.29 16.93
CA ARG A 145 -10.06 -8.20 17.17
C ARG A 145 -9.33 -7.13 16.34
N LEU A 146 -10.06 -6.18 15.77
CA LEU A 146 -9.46 -5.00 15.13
C LEU A 146 -8.63 -4.22 16.16
N ILE A 147 -7.39 -3.87 15.81
CA ILE A 147 -6.52 -3.05 16.67
C ILE A 147 -6.16 -1.70 16.05
N GLY A 148 -6.34 -1.51 14.76
CA GLY A 148 -6.07 -0.25 14.07
C GLY A 148 -6.77 -0.14 12.74
N LEU A 149 -7.12 1.09 12.35
CA LEU A 149 -7.74 1.40 11.05
C LEU A 149 -7.24 2.75 10.57
N VAL A 150 -6.60 2.75 9.42
CA VAL A 150 -6.23 3.97 8.69
C VAL A 150 -6.97 3.98 7.36
N LEU A 151 -7.58 5.11 7.04
CA LEU A 151 -8.27 5.33 5.79
C LEU A 151 -7.43 6.28 4.93
N TYR A 152 -7.41 6.04 3.63
CA TYR A 152 -6.69 6.86 2.67
C TYR A 152 -7.67 7.44 1.65
N ARG A 153 -7.97 8.73 1.80
CA ARG A 153 -8.78 9.47 0.83
C ARG A 153 -7.94 9.77 -0.39
N VAL A 154 -8.37 9.29 -1.55
CA VAL A 154 -7.66 9.49 -2.81
C VAL A 154 -7.74 10.95 -3.24
N LEU A 155 -6.59 11.55 -3.55
CA LEU A 155 -6.46 12.89 -4.12
C LEU A 155 -6.10 12.83 -5.61
N GLN A 156 -5.26 11.88 -5.99
CA GLN A 156 -4.82 11.65 -7.36
C GLN A 156 -4.41 10.18 -7.54
N GLN A 157 -4.67 9.64 -8.72
CA GLN A 157 -4.19 8.29 -9.09
C GLN A 157 -3.83 8.22 -10.57
N GLY A 158 -2.99 7.26 -10.93
CA GLY A 158 -2.55 7.04 -12.31
C GLY A 158 -1.14 6.50 -12.42
N PRO A 159 -0.52 6.64 -13.60
CA PRO A 159 0.85 6.20 -13.82
C PRO A 159 1.83 6.95 -12.91
N ALA A 160 2.92 6.29 -12.53
CA ALA A 160 4.00 6.94 -11.81
C ALA A 160 4.71 7.95 -12.75
N PRO A 161 4.77 9.25 -12.39
CA PRO A 161 5.39 10.27 -13.23
C PRO A 161 6.86 9.94 -13.54
N ALA A 162 7.29 10.25 -14.76
CA ALA A 162 8.66 10.01 -15.24
C ALA A 162 9.16 8.55 -15.13
N SER A 163 8.27 7.60 -14.85
CA SER A 163 8.61 6.17 -14.81
C SER A 163 8.63 5.60 -16.22
N THR A 164 9.64 4.77 -16.50
CA THR A 164 9.68 3.93 -17.70
C THR A 164 9.10 2.53 -17.45
N ILE A 165 8.61 2.28 -16.23
CA ILE A 165 7.95 1.03 -15.86
C ILE A 165 6.51 1.08 -16.38
N ALA A 166 6.00 -0.05 -16.85
CA ALA A 166 4.64 -0.15 -17.37
C ALA A 166 3.60 0.30 -16.32
N HIS A 167 2.55 0.96 -16.77
CA HIS A 167 1.43 1.31 -15.91
C HIS A 167 0.61 0.06 -15.57
N LEU A 168 0.36 -0.15 -14.27
CA LEU A 168 -0.59 -1.12 -13.79
C LEU A 168 -1.99 -0.47 -13.79
N PRO A 169 -2.93 -0.90 -14.66
CA PRO A 169 -4.21 -0.22 -14.84
C PRO A 169 -5.19 -0.58 -13.69
N VAL A 170 -4.84 -0.17 -12.47
CA VAL A 170 -5.68 -0.34 -11.27
C VAL A 170 -6.02 1.04 -10.75
N SER A 171 -7.31 1.28 -10.54
CA SER A 171 -7.86 2.46 -9.86
C SER A 171 -8.66 2.03 -8.63
N THR A 172 -8.89 2.97 -7.72
CA THR A 172 -9.61 2.71 -6.48
C THR A 172 -10.40 3.95 -6.03
N ALA A 173 -11.56 3.73 -5.43
CA ALA A 173 -12.36 4.79 -4.80
C ALA A 173 -11.77 5.27 -3.46
N GLY A 174 -10.95 4.44 -2.81
CA GLY A 174 -10.26 4.70 -1.55
C GLY A 174 -9.45 3.49 -1.12
N LEU A 175 -8.55 3.67 -0.16
CA LEU A 175 -7.80 2.56 0.44
C LEU A 175 -8.01 2.54 1.95
N ALA A 176 -7.84 1.37 2.55
CA ALA A 176 -7.81 1.23 4.00
C ALA A 176 -6.72 0.24 4.43
N GLU A 177 -6.04 0.57 5.53
CA GLU A 177 -5.24 -0.37 6.30
C GLU A 177 -6.03 -0.82 7.52
N VAL A 178 -6.18 -2.13 7.67
CA VAL A 178 -6.90 -2.75 8.79
C VAL A 178 -5.92 -3.63 9.55
N ALA A 179 -5.57 -3.24 10.76
CA ALA A 179 -4.54 -3.88 11.56
C ALA A 179 -5.10 -4.86 12.59
N PHE A 180 -4.40 -5.99 12.73
CA PHE A 180 -4.70 -7.05 13.71
C PHE A 180 -3.44 -7.41 14.49
N ALA A 181 -3.61 -8.00 15.68
CA ALA A 181 -2.48 -8.40 16.52
C ALA A 181 -1.68 -9.57 15.93
N SER A 182 -2.32 -10.41 15.10
CA SER A 182 -1.71 -11.56 14.45
C SER A 182 -2.40 -11.90 13.13
N LEU A 183 -1.70 -12.68 12.28
CA LEU A 183 -2.30 -13.25 11.05
C LEU A 183 -3.53 -14.11 11.38
N VAL A 184 -3.49 -14.89 12.46
CA VAL A 184 -4.62 -15.72 12.89
C VAL A 184 -5.85 -14.88 13.23
N ASP A 185 -5.65 -13.75 13.92
CA ASP A 185 -6.76 -12.82 14.25
C ASP A 185 -7.34 -12.21 12.98
N LEU A 186 -6.51 -11.83 12.02
CA LEU A 186 -6.94 -11.32 10.73
C LEU A 186 -7.74 -12.37 9.95
N GLU A 187 -7.21 -13.59 9.80
CA GLU A 187 -7.90 -14.67 9.07
C GLU A 187 -9.23 -15.04 9.72
N CYS A 188 -9.30 -15.11 11.07
CA CYS A 188 -10.54 -15.33 11.78
C CYS A 188 -11.56 -14.20 11.57
N ALA A 189 -11.10 -12.93 11.59
CA ALA A 189 -11.97 -11.77 11.39
C ALA A 189 -12.54 -11.71 9.95
N MET A 190 -11.76 -12.18 8.98
CA MET A 190 -12.13 -12.14 7.56
C MET A 190 -12.80 -13.42 7.06
N ALA A 191 -12.94 -14.46 7.89
CA ALA A 191 -13.57 -15.71 7.51
C ALA A 191 -15.04 -15.50 7.06
N GLY A 192 -15.34 -15.85 5.81
CA GLY A 192 -16.68 -15.70 5.24
C GLY A 192 -17.10 -14.27 4.91
N VAL A 193 -16.20 -13.31 5.04
CA VAL A 193 -16.46 -11.91 4.65
C VAL A 193 -16.57 -11.79 3.14
N VAL A 194 -17.64 -11.17 2.68
CA VAL A 194 -17.87 -10.82 1.27
C VAL A 194 -18.02 -9.30 1.18
N THR A 195 -17.16 -8.67 0.41
CA THR A 195 -17.21 -7.23 0.10
C THR A 195 -16.90 -7.01 -1.37
N ASP A 196 -17.12 -5.81 -1.85
CA ASP A 196 -16.71 -5.32 -3.18
C ASP A 196 -15.26 -4.77 -3.20
N ALA A 197 -14.60 -4.65 -2.05
CA ALA A 197 -13.20 -4.25 -1.97
C ALA A 197 -12.25 -5.42 -2.27
N ALA A 198 -11.12 -5.15 -2.91
CA ALA A 198 -10.04 -6.11 -3.04
C ALA A 198 -9.20 -6.13 -1.75
N HIS A 199 -9.11 -7.28 -1.10
CA HIS A 199 -8.43 -7.48 0.18
C HIS A 199 -7.09 -8.18 0.02
N PHE A 200 -6.00 -7.50 0.35
CA PHE A 200 -4.63 -8.03 0.34
C PHE A 200 -4.15 -8.21 1.77
N VAL A 201 -3.65 -9.39 2.09
CA VAL A 201 -2.93 -9.60 3.34
C VAL A 201 -1.48 -9.27 3.13
N VAL A 202 -0.91 -8.45 4.01
CA VAL A 202 0.45 -7.95 3.88
C VAL A 202 1.25 -8.14 5.15
N GLU A 203 2.56 -8.35 4.97
CA GLU A 203 3.56 -8.24 6.03
C GLU A 203 4.24 -6.88 5.92
N GLU A 204 4.20 -6.12 7.02
CA GLU A 204 4.78 -4.78 7.11
C GLU A 204 6.26 -4.81 7.45
N HIS A 205 7.05 -4.02 6.71
CA HIS A 205 8.42 -3.67 7.01
C HIS A 205 8.55 -2.15 7.13
N SER A 206 8.62 -1.63 8.35
CA SER A 206 8.86 -0.21 8.61
C SER A 206 10.36 0.09 8.48
N LEU A 207 10.72 1.03 7.61
CA LEU A 207 12.11 1.42 7.34
C LEU A 207 12.45 2.82 7.91
N MET A 208 11.43 3.63 8.17
CA MET A 208 11.52 4.93 8.83
C MET A 208 10.29 5.18 9.70
#